data_0505ce9a7fc8e23c9f82e70a9445603e
#
_entry.id   0505ce9a7fc8e23c9f82e70a9445603e
#
_cell.length_a   1.000
_cell.length_b   1.000
_cell.length_c   1.000
_cell.angle_alpha   90.00
_cell.angle_beta   90.00
_cell.angle_gamma   90.00
#
_symmetry.space_group_name_H-M   'P 1'
#
loop_
_entity.id
_entity.type
_entity.pdbx_description
1 polymer ?
#
loop_
_entity_poly.entity_id
_entity_poly.type
_entity_poly.pdbx_seq_one_letter_code
_entity_poly.pdbx_strand_id
1 'polypeptide(L)' 'MQTYTDPCTYAMQSDMRQLKEMIASDLANYMLEMMPPLDMCVDFVCDRFGLDCNDELIDFVADCHDEFFGN' A
#
# COMPACT_ATOMS: atom_id res chain seq x y z
N MET A 1 22.91 -21.20 3.02
CA MET A 1 22.91 -20.81 1.68
C MET A 1 21.50 -20.65 1.14
N GLN A 2 21.36 -19.69 0.34
CA GLN A 2 20.08 -19.42 -0.16
C GLN A 2 19.62 -20.43 -1.20
N THR A 3 18.39 -20.81 -1.12
CA THR A 3 17.82 -21.70 -2.10
C THR A 3 17.64 -20.94 -3.39
N TYR A 4 17.92 -21.61 -4.49
CA TYR A 4 17.75 -20.97 -5.75
C TYR A 4 16.31 -20.52 -5.95
N THR A 5 16.12 -19.29 -6.34
CA THR A 5 14.81 -18.72 -6.55
C THR A 5 14.66 -18.30 -8.01
N ASP A 6 13.51 -18.59 -8.57
CA ASP A 6 13.19 -18.17 -9.91
C ASP A 6 13.34 -16.64 -10.01
N PRO A 7 14.16 -16.15 -10.96
CA PRO A 7 14.36 -14.70 -11.08
C PRO A 7 13.05 -13.92 -11.26
N CYS A 8 12.11 -14.48 -11.98
CA CYS A 8 10.83 -13.79 -12.18
C CYS A 8 10.07 -13.66 -10.88
N THR A 9 10.03 -14.71 -10.08
CA THR A 9 9.34 -14.67 -8.79
C THR A 9 10.00 -13.69 -7.86
N TYR A 10 11.32 -13.69 -7.84
CA TYR A 10 12.05 -12.77 -6.97
C TYR A 10 11.77 -11.32 -7.36
N ALA A 11 11.76 -11.03 -8.65
CA ALA A 11 11.51 -9.68 -9.12
C ALA A 11 10.11 -9.22 -8.77
N MET A 12 9.13 -10.13 -8.91
CA MET A 12 7.75 -9.78 -8.57
C MET A 12 7.60 -9.45 -7.10
N GLN A 13 8.23 -10.24 -6.22
CA GLN A 13 8.16 -9.98 -4.79
C GLN A 13 8.81 -8.65 -4.45
N SER A 14 9.94 -8.37 -5.07
CA SER A 14 10.62 -7.10 -4.84
C SER A 14 9.77 -5.92 -5.29
N ASP A 15 9.14 -6.05 -6.46
CA ASP A 15 8.28 -5.00 -6.98
C ASP A 15 7.07 -4.76 -6.07
N MET A 16 6.47 -5.82 -5.57
CA MET A 16 5.31 -5.68 -4.68
C MET A 16 5.70 -4.99 -3.38
N ARG A 17 6.84 -5.34 -2.82
CA ARG A 17 7.31 -4.69 -1.60
C ARG A 17 7.55 -3.21 -1.83
N GLN A 18 8.21 -2.89 -2.93
CA GLN A 18 8.50 -1.51 -3.26
C GLN A 18 7.23 -0.71 -3.47
N LEU A 19 6.25 -1.30 -4.16
CA LEU A 19 4.98 -0.65 -4.38
C LEU A 19 4.28 -0.36 -3.06
N LYS A 20 4.27 -1.31 -2.14
CA LYS A 20 3.64 -1.11 -0.85
C LYS A 20 4.31 -0.01 -0.05
N GLU A 21 5.63 0.07 -0.14
CA GLU A 21 6.36 1.14 0.54
C GLU A 21 6.01 2.50 -0.04
N MET A 22 5.90 2.58 -1.35
CA MET A 22 5.53 3.82 -2.00
C MET A 22 4.12 4.25 -1.63
N ILE A 23 3.20 3.27 -1.61
CA ILE A 23 1.83 3.55 -1.22
C ILE A 23 1.78 4.05 0.22
N ALA A 24 2.49 3.38 1.12
CA ALA A 24 2.48 3.78 2.52
C ALA A 24 3.03 5.18 2.70
N SER A 25 4.08 5.52 1.99
CA SER A 25 4.68 6.85 2.09
C SER A 25 3.74 7.94 1.60
N ASP A 26 3.18 7.75 0.41
CA ASP A 26 2.26 8.74 -0.16
C ASP A 26 0.99 8.85 0.67
N LEU A 27 0.50 7.71 1.14
CA LEU A 27 -0.71 7.69 1.93
C LEU A 27 -0.50 8.40 3.27
N ALA A 28 0.67 8.22 3.88
CA ALA A 28 0.97 8.89 5.13
C ALA A 28 0.95 10.40 4.96
N ASN A 29 1.52 10.90 3.88
CA ASN A 29 1.49 12.33 3.58
C ASN A 29 0.06 12.82 3.40
N TYR A 30 -0.74 12.06 2.66
CA TYR A 30 -2.12 12.43 2.43
C TYR A 30 -2.92 12.46 3.74
N MET A 31 -2.72 11.45 4.58
CA MET A 31 -3.41 11.39 5.86
C MET A 31 -2.98 12.51 6.78
N LEU A 32 -1.70 12.88 6.73
CA LEU A 32 -1.19 13.95 7.57
C LEU A 32 -1.81 15.29 7.20
N GLU A 33 -2.00 15.53 5.92
CA GLU A 33 -2.53 16.81 5.44
C GLU A 33 -4.05 16.90 5.54
N MET A 34 -4.73 15.83 5.14
CA MET A 34 -6.17 15.89 4.95
C MET A 34 -6.94 15.19 6.05
N MET A 35 -6.29 14.30 6.80
CA MET A 35 -6.94 13.49 7.83
C MET A 35 -8.22 12.83 7.29
N PRO A 36 -8.13 12.10 6.19
CA PRO A 36 -9.31 11.57 5.52
C PRO A 36 -9.84 10.31 6.18
N PRO A 37 -11.11 9.99 5.92
CA PRO A 37 -11.64 8.69 6.34
C PRO A 37 -11.07 7.57 5.48
N LEU A 38 -11.30 6.33 5.89
CA LEU A 38 -10.70 5.17 5.24
C LEU A 38 -11.07 5.07 3.76
N ASP A 39 -12.33 5.26 3.44
CA ASP A 39 -12.78 5.12 2.05
C ASP A 39 -12.10 6.14 1.14
N MET A 40 -11.85 7.33 1.63
CA MET A 40 -11.10 8.32 0.85
C MET A 40 -9.64 7.91 0.67
N CYS A 41 -9.07 7.26 1.67
CA CYS A 41 -7.71 6.74 1.55
C CYS A 41 -7.63 5.67 0.46
N VAL A 42 -8.60 4.78 0.41
CA VAL A 42 -8.64 3.74 -0.61
C VAL A 42 -8.77 4.37 -2.00
N ASP A 43 -9.66 5.33 -2.14
CA ASP A 43 -9.84 6.04 -3.40
C ASP A 43 -8.54 6.73 -3.83
N PHE A 44 -7.89 7.38 -2.88
CA PHE A 44 -6.64 8.07 -3.17
C PHE A 44 -5.59 7.12 -3.73
N VAL A 45 -5.43 5.97 -3.08
CA VAL A 45 -4.42 5.00 -3.50
C VAL A 45 -4.78 4.42 -4.86
N CYS A 46 -6.03 4.05 -5.06
CA CYS A 46 -6.46 3.47 -6.32
C CYS A 46 -6.25 4.45 -7.47
N ASP A 47 -6.59 5.70 -7.24
CA ASP A 47 -6.48 6.72 -8.28
C ASP A 47 -5.02 7.06 -8.56
N ARG A 48 -4.24 7.24 -7.51
CA ARG A 48 -2.86 7.68 -7.67
C ARG A 48 -1.98 6.63 -8.30
N PHE A 49 -2.17 5.37 -7.95
CA PHE A 49 -1.33 4.28 -8.43
C PHE A 49 -1.98 3.46 -9.54
N GLY A 50 -3.21 3.79 -9.92
CA GLY A 50 -3.90 3.07 -10.97
C GLY A 50 -4.19 1.63 -10.60
N LEU A 51 -4.55 1.37 -9.36
CA LEU A 51 -4.79 0.03 -8.86
C LEU A 51 -6.28 -0.26 -8.73
N ASP A 52 -6.60 -1.54 -8.78
CA ASP A 52 -7.98 -1.97 -8.56
C ASP A 52 -8.28 -2.00 -7.07
N CYS A 53 -9.49 -1.60 -6.72
CA CYS A 53 -9.93 -1.62 -5.32
C CYS A 53 -10.38 -3.04 -4.97
N ASN A 54 -9.42 -3.90 -4.67
CA ASN A 54 -9.74 -5.26 -4.24
C ASN A 54 -9.56 -5.37 -2.72
N ASP A 55 -9.98 -6.51 -2.19
CA ASP A 55 -9.96 -6.71 -0.74
C ASP A 55 -8.56 -6.59 -0.18
N GLU A 56 -7.58 -7.10 -0.90
CA GLU A 56 -6.20 -7.06 -0.44
C GLU A 56 -5.71 -5.62 -0.30
N LEU A 57 -6.01 -4.79 -1.27
CA LEU A 57 -5.62 -3.39 -1.22
C LEU A 57 -6.35 -2.66 -0.10
N ILE A 58 -7.64 -2.93 0.04
CA ILE A 58 -8.43 -2.30 1.10
C ILE A 58 -7.87 -2.67 2.47
N ASP A 59 -7.53 -3.95 2.66
CA ASP A 59 -6.93 -4.39 3.92
C ASP A 59 -5.62 -3.68 4.20
N PHE A 60 -4.79 -3.54 3.18
CA PHE A 60 -3.51 -2.88 3.34
C PHE A 60 -3.70 -1.41 3.73
N VAL A 61 -4.59 -0.72 3.02
CA VAL A 61 -4.87 0.69 3.32
C VAL A 61 -5.47 0.83 4.71
N ALA A 62 -6.35 -0.09 5.09
CA ALA A 62 -6.96 -0.05 6.41
C ALA A 62 -5.92 -0.20 7.51
N ASP A 63 -4.95 -1.09 7.30
CA ASP A 63 -3.86 -1.24 8.27
C ASP A 63 -3.06 0.04 8.41
N CYS A 64 -2.74 0.67 7.29
CA CYS A 64 -1.99 1.93 7.31
C CYS A 64 -2.79 3.02 8.02
N HIS A 65 -4.08 3.09 7.74
CA HIS A 65 -4.94 4.09 8.35
C HIS A 65 -5.02 3.89 9.87
N ASP A 66 -5.15 2.64 10.27
CA ASP A 66 -5.23 2.30 11.69
C ASP A 66 -3.95 2.68 12.42
N GLU A 67 -2.82 2.32 11.83
CA GLU A 67 -1.53 2.62 12.45
C GLU A 67 -1.28 4.12 12.53
N PHE A 68 -1.66 4.82 11.47
CA PHE A 68 -1.39 6.26 11.42
C PHE A 68 -2.21 7.00 12.46
N PHE A 69 -3.47 6.64 12.62
CA PHE A 69 -4.34 7.35 13.54
C PHE A 69 -4.36 6.75 14.95
N GLY A 70 -3.61 5.68 15.16
CA GLY A 70 -3.35 5.18 16.50
C GLY A 70 -4.49 4.44 17.17
N ASN A 71 -5.25 3.71 16.40
CA ASN A 71 -6.36 2.94 16.98
C ASN A 71 -6.01 1.52 17.27
#